data_534899504a26f321da02008e4f17473c
#
_entry.id   534899504a26f321da02008e4f17473c
#
_cell.length_a   1.000
_cell.length_b   1.000
_cell.length_c   1.000
_cell.angle_alpha   90.00
_cell.angle_beta   90.00
_cell.angle_gamma   90.00
#
_symmetry.space_group_name_H-M   'P 1'
#
loop_
_entity.id
_entity.type
_entity.pdbx_description
1 polymer ?
#
loop_
_entity_poly.entity_id
_entity_poly.type
_entity_poly.pdbx_seq_one_letter_code
_entity_poly.pdbx_strand_id
1 'polypeptide(L)'
;IYVEEPVEIKELNVVGTFDLGESTYWHDNKTKFTLYDIKTAAAYKWTTMFGRKENRKPNSSNNYKLQLGTYALGIEEKYAPDKIEMYLLWYNKNTSHIREQLISPEWVDKALEYWTEVNEILNDCGEDFTHDLDPGWIPGVPFSDWECKYCQFYSICSSTLADKK
;
A
#
# COMPACT_ATOMS: atom_id res chain seq x y z
N ILE A 1 18.75 10.79 5.82
CA ILE A 1 17.42 10.48 6.40
C ILE A 1 16.40 11.38 5.72
N TYR A 2 15.28 10.84 5.34
CA TYR A 2 14.16 11.51 4.69
C TYR A 2 12.92 11.34 5.56
N VAL A 3 12.15 12.39 5.77
CA VAL A 3 10.93 12.36 6.60
C VAL A 3 9.81 13.03 5.82
N GLU A 4 8.68 12.35 5.70
CA GLU A 4 7.51 12.83 4.94
C GLU A 4 7.90 13.32 3.52
N GLU A 5 8.68 12.48 2.82
CA GLU A 5 9.25 12.85 1.53
C GLU A 5 8.31 12.42 0.40
N PRO A 6 7.98 13.33 -0.54
CA PRO A 6 7.14 13.00 -1.67
C PRO A 6 7.88 12.17 -2.73
N VAL A 7 7.15 11.22 -3.29
CA VAL A 7 7.54 10.44 -4.47
C VAL A 7 6.46 10.54 -5.55
N GLU A 8 6.89 10.52 -6.79
CA GLU A 8 6.05 10.54 -7.98
C GLU A 8 6.49 9.41 -8.89
N ILE A 9 5.53 8.68 -9.46
CA ILE A 9 5.73 7.65 -10.48
C ILE A 9 4.99 8.14 -11.71
N LYS A 10 5.70 8.85 -12.58
CA LYS A 10 5.10 9.60 -13.71
C LYS A 10 4.38 8.71 -14.69
N GLU A 11 4.97 7.57 -15.03
CA GLU A 11 4.41 6.61 -15.99
C GLU A 11 3.10 5.99 -15.50
N LEU A 12 2.87 5.96 -14.19
CA LEU A 12 1.68 5.40 -13.56
C LEU A 12 0.71 6.47 -13.04
N ASN A 13 1.00 7.76 -13.22
CA ASN A 13 0.21 8.88 -12.67
C ASN A 13 -0.04 8.77 -11.16
N VAL A 14 0.94 8.27 -10.41
CA VAL A 14 0.85 8.06 -8.97
C VAL A 14 1.76 9.01 -8.23
N VAL A 15 1.22 9.65 -7.21
CA VAL A 15 1.98 10.47 -6.26
C VAL A 15 1.73 9.97 -4.85
N GLY A 16 2.71 10.09 -3.97
CA GLY A 16 2.56 9.70 -2.59
C GLY A 16 3.63 10.34 -1.71
N THR A 17 3.51 10.15 -0.42
CA THR A 17 4.49 10.62 0.58
C THR A 17 4.78 9.47 1.52
N PHE A 18 6.04 9.06 1.63
CA PHE A 18 6.43 8.05 2.61
C PHE A 18 6.83 8.69 3.95
N ASP A 19 6.61 7.97 5.03
CA ASP A 19 6.80 8.51 6.38
C ASP A 19 8.28 8.70 6.73
N LEU A 20 9.11 7.69 6.47
CA LEU A 20 10.53 7.70 6.84
C LEU A 20 11.36 6.86 5.86
N GLY A 21 12.50 7.41 5.46
CA GLY A 21 13.48 6.73 4.64
C GLY A 21 14.91 6.99 5.09
N GLU A 22 15.78 6.02 4.89
CA GLU A 22 17.21 6.15 5.15
C GLU A 22 18.00 5.64 3.95
N SER A 23 18.89 6.47 3.40
CA SER A 23 19.87 6.04 2.41
C SER A 23 21.23 5.84 3.07
N THR A 24 21.80 4.66 2.89
CA THR A 24 23.12 4.28 3.45
C THR A 24 23.99 3.66 2.37
N TYR A 25 25.31 3.83 2.51
CA TYR A 25 26.25 3.05 1.69
C TYR A 25 26.35 1.65 2.26
N TRP A 26 26.27 0.68 1.37
CA TRP A 26 26.40 -0.73 1.65
C TRP A 26 27.54 -1.28 0.80
N HIS A 27 28.15 -2.38 1.11
CA HIS A 27 29.32 -2.95 0.43
C HIS A 27 29.70 -2.35 -0.94
N ASP A 28 30.99 -2.11 -1.20
CA ASP A 28 31.55 -1.69 -2.50
C ASP A 28 30.91 -0.42 -3.11
N ASN A 29 30.61 0.57 -2.29
CA ASN A 29 29.95 1.84 -2.67
C ASN A 29 28.52 1.69 -3.22
N LYS A 30 27.88 0.55 -3.02
CA LYS A 30 26.46 0.38 -3.34
C LYS A 30 25.58 1.11 -2.34
N THR A 31 24.49 1.66 -2.84
CA THR A 31 23.50 2.37 -2.03
C THR A 31 22.37 1.45 -1.63
N LYS A 32 21.97 1.50 -0.37
CA LYS A 32 20.79 0.85 0.16
C LYS A 32 19.81 1.90 0.66
N PHE A 33 18.56 1.81 0.25
CA PHE A 33 17.47 2.59 0.79
C PHE A 33 16.61 1.71 1.71
N THR A 34 16.43 2.15 2.95
CA THR A 34 15.54 1.52 3.91
C THR A 34 14.29 2.38 4.06
N LEU A 35 13.15 1.85 3.66
CA LEU A 35 11.86 2.53 3.67
C LEU A 35 11.01 2.03 4.83
N TYR A 36 10.45 2.96 5.60
CA TYR A 36 9.52 2.69 6.69
C TYR A 36 8.19 3.40 6.46
N ASP A 37 7.11 2.66 6.72
CA ASP A 37 5.77 3.20 6.81
C ASP A 37 5.22 2.92 8.22
N ILE A 38 4.80 3.98 8.92
CA ILE A 38 4.45 3.93 10.34
C ILE A 38 2.95 3.66 10.49
N LYS A 39 2.62 2.54 11.14
CA LYS A 39 1.24 2.13 11.37
C LYS A 39 0.91 2.04 12.84
N THR A 40 -0.13 2.73 13.26
CA THR A 40 -0.65 2.59 14.62
C THR A 40 -1.71 1.48 14.68
N ALA A 41 -1.66 0.68 15.74
CA ALA A 41 -2.60 -0.42 15.95
C ALA A 41 -3.19 -0.40 17.37
N ALA A 42 -4.52 -0.48 17.46
CA ALA A 42 -5.20 -0.80 18.71
C ALA A 42 -5.13 -2.31 19.00
N ALA A 43 -5.54 -2.73 20.20
CA ALA A 43 -5.41 -4.10 20.68
C ALA A 43 -5.91 -5.17 19.70
N TYR A 44 -7.08 -4.95 19.08
CA TYR A 44 -7.63 -5.90 18.11
C TYR A 44 -6.73 -6.06 16.88
N LYS A 45 -6.33 -4.95 16.24
CA LYS A 45 -5.43 -4.99 15.06
C LYS A 45 -4.09 -5.60 15.41
N TRP A 46 -3.54 -5.25 16.58
CA TRP A 46 -2.29 -5.84 17.07
C TRP A 46 -2.38 -7.35 17.22
N THR A 47 -3.47 -7.85 17.82
CA THR A 47 -3.71 -9.29 17.98
C THR A 47 -3.87 -10.02 16.67
N THR A 48 -4.56 -9.42 15.68
CA THR A 48 -4.72 -10.01 14.34
C THR A 48 -3.42 -10.03 13.54
N MET A 49 -2.49 -9.15 13.84
CA MET A 49 -1.17 -9.12 13.19
C MET A 49 -0.15 -10.00 13.91
N PHE A 50 -0.06 -9.90 15.22
CA PHE A 50 1.06 -10.42 16.02
C PHE A 50 0.66 -11.34 17.17
N GLY A 51 -0.62 -11.54 17.39
CA GLY A 51 -1.15 -12.42 18.45
C GLY A 51 -0.84 -13.90 18.22
N ARG A 52 -1.52 -14.77 18.94
CA ARG A 52 -1.40 -16.22 18.76
C ARG A 52 -1.80 -16.60 17.33
N LYS A 53 -1.24 -17.70 16.81
CA LYS A 53 -1.39 -18.14 15.41
C LYS A 53 -2.87 -18.24 14.97
N GLU A 54 -3.73 -18.74 15.83
CA GLU A 54 -5.16 -18.90 15.60
C GLU A 54 -5.93 -17.57 15.41
N ASN A 55 -5.38 -16.47 15.94
CA ASN A 55 -5.98 -15.14 15.85
C ASN A 55 -5.44 -14.30 14.69
N ARG A 56 -4.39 -14.78 14.02
CA ARG A 56 -3.76 -14.00 12.95
C ARG A 56 -4.56 -14.04 11.67
N LYS A 57 -4.64 -12.88 11.03
CA LYS A 57 -5.22 -12.71 9.70
C LYS A 57 -4.10 -12.28 8.73
N PRO A 58 -3.47 -13.20 7.99
CA PRO A 58 -2.25 -12.93 7.22
C PRO A 58 -2.41 -11.82 6.17
N ASN A 59 -3.61 -11.65 5.61
CA ASN A 59 -3.90 -10.66 4.59
C ASN A 59 -4.36 -9.31 5.15
N SER A 60 -4.44 -9.15 6.47
CA SER A 60 -4.99 -7.94 7.11
C SER A 60 -4.12 -6.68 6.95
N SER A 61 -2.94 -6.80 6.33
CA SER A 61 -2.02 -5.68 6.05
C SER A 61 -1.63 -5.57 4.57
N ASN A 62 -2.34 -6.26 3.67
CA ASN A 62 -1.95 -6.26 2.25
C ASN A 62 -2.03 -4.87 1.62
N ASN A 63 -3.01 -4.05 1.99
CA ASN A 63 -3.10 -2.65 1.58
C ASN A 63 -1.86 -1.82 1.98
N TYR A 64 -1.34 -2.03 3.19
CA TYR A 64 -0.12 -1.33 3.64
C TYR A 64 1.13 -1.83 2.93
N LYS A 65 1.18 -3.13 2.61
CA LYS A 65 2.29 -3.70 1.83
C LYS A 65 2.28 -3.18 0.39
N LEU A 66 1.08 -3.07 -0.21
CA LEU A 66 0.93 -2.46 -1.54
C LEU A 66 1.35 -0.99 -1.53
N GLN A 67 0.96 -0.24 -0.50
CA GLN A 67 1.39 1.15 -0.30
C GLN A 67 2.91 1.27 -0.24
N LEU A 68 3.58 0.41 0.53
CA LEU A 68 5.05 0.37 0.60
C LEU A 68 5.68 0.00 -0.75
N GLY A 69 5.15 -0.99 -1.46
CA GLY A 69 5.58 -1.33 -2.81
C GLY A 69 5.46 -0.15 -3.77
N THR A 70 4.37 0.60 -3.68
CA THR A 70 4.16 1.83 -4.46
C THR A 70 5.22 2.89 -4.15
N TYR A 71 5.51 3.12 -2.88
CA TYR A 71 6.58 4.07 -2.51
C TYR A 71 7.95 3.61 -2.99
N ALA A 72 8.22 2.30 -2.95
CA ALA A 72 9.48 1.75 -3.44
C ALA A 72 9.67 2.00 -4.94
N LEU A 73 8.63 1.89 -5.77
CA LEU A 73 8.68 2.26 -7.21
C LEU A 73 9.11 3.73 -7.37
N GLY A 74 8.50 4.65 -6.62
CA GLY A 74 8.88 6.07 -6.68
C GLY A 74 10.29 6.34 -6.16
N ILE A 75 10.77 5.55 -5.19
CA ILE A 75 12.14 5.63 -4.68
C ILE A 75 13.13 5.12 -5.72
N GLU A 76 12.81 4.03 -6.43
CA GLU A 76 13.63 3.52 -7.54
C GLU A 76 13.78 4.58 -8.63
N GLU A 77 12.69 5.23 -9.04
CA GLU A 77 12.73 6.29 -10.06
C GLU A 77 13.52 7.51 -9.61
N LYS A 78 13.35 7.95 -8.34
CA LYS A 78 13.95 9.19 -7.82
C LYS A 78 15.40 9.06 -7.39
N TYR A 79 15.79 7.95 -6.77
CA TYR A 79 17.08 7.79 -6.10
C TYR A 79 17.95 6.67 -6.69
N ALA A 80 17.37 5.77 -7.51
CA ALA A 80 18.04 4.63 -8.14
C ALA A 80 18.98 3.87 -7.18
N PRO A 81 18.55 3.44 -5.98
CA PRO A 81 19.40 2.71 -5.07
C PRO A 81 19.65 1.29 -5.59
N ASP A 82 20.81 0.70 -5.24
CA ASP A 82 21.14 -0.68 -5.59
C ASP A 82 20.26 -1.71 -4.86
N LYS A 83 19.68 -1.32 -3.72
CA LYS A 83 18.80 -2.17 -2.91
C LYS A 83 17.76 -1.33 -2.15
N ILE A 84 16.52 -1.81 -2.10
CA ILE A 84 15.47 -1.28 -1.21
C ILE A 84 15.08 -2.35 -0.19
N GLU A 85 15.02 -1.98 1.08
CA GLU A 85 14.41 -2.76 2.15
C GLU A 85 13.18 -2.03 2.66
N MET A 86 12.06 -2.72 2.77
CA MET A 86 10.77 -2.15 3.15
C MET A 86 10.30 -2.67 4.49
N TYR A 87 9.88 -1.79 5.39
CA TYR A 87 9.39 -2.14 6.72
C TYR A 87 8.08 -1.44 7.06
N LEU A 88 7.13 -2.19 7.60
CA LEU A 88 6.02 -1.62 8.37
C LEU A 88 6.47 -1.48 9.83
N LEU A 89 6.49 -0.24 10.33
CA LEU A 89 6.81 0.05 11.73
C LEU A 89 5.51 0.19 12.52
N TRP A 90 5.17 -0.85 13.28
CA TRP A 90 3.95 -0.92 14.04
C TRP A 90 4.10 -0.35 15.44
N TYR A 91 3.22 0.60 15.80
CA TYR A 91 3.09 1.14 17.16
C TYR A 91 1.79 0.67 17.80
N ASN A 92 1.86 -0.02 18.92
CA ASN A 92 0.70 -0.45 19.70
C ASN A 92 0.22 0.68 20.61
N LYS A 93 -0.96 1.25 20.32
CA LYS A 93 -1.52 2.38 21.06
C LYS A 93 -1.85 2.06 22.53
N ASN A 94 -2.05 0.79 22.88
CA ASN A 94 -2.45 0.36 24.22
C ASN A 94 -1.25 0.05 25.13
N THR A 95 -0.14 -0.42 24.55
CA THR A 95 1.01 -0.91 25.32
C THR A 95 2.31 -0.19 24.97
N SER A 96 2.29 0.74 24.03
CA SER A 96 3.45 1.44 23.50
C SER A 96 4.55 0.54 22.92
N HIS A 97 4.25 -0.73 22.64
CA HIS A 97 5.19 -1.60 21.98
C HIS A 97 5.38 -1.20 20.51
N ILE A 98 6.62 -1.23 20.06
CA ILE A 98 7.01 -1.04 18.67
C ILE A 98 7.43 -2.39 18.09
N ARG A 99 7.09 -2.64 16.84
CA ARG A 99 7.50 -3.83 16.11
C ARG A 99 7.74 -3.52 14.65
N GLU A 100 8.88 -3.97 14.14
CA GLU A 100 9.20 -3.94 12.72
C GLU A 100 8.69 -5.22 12.03
N GLN A 101 8.19 -5.04 10.83
CA GLN A 101 7.80 -6.11 9.94
C GLN A 101 8.47 -5.89 8.59
N LEU A 102 9.45 -6.73 8.27
CA LEU A 102 10.07 -6.74 6.94
C LEU A 102 9.04 -7.18 5.89
N ILE A 103 8.98 -6.44 4.80
CA ILE A 103 8.06 -6.70 3.68
C ILE A 103 8.86 -7.27 2.52
N SER A 104 8.33 -8.34 1.91
CA SER A 104 8.95 -8.99 0.75
C SER A 104 9.06 -8.04 -0.45
N PRO A 105 10.17 -8.06 -1.20
CA PRO A 105 10.34 -7.27 -2.42
C PRO A 105 9.26 -7.53 -3.49
N GLU A 106 8.64 -8.69 -3.49
CA GLU A 106 7.52 -9.03 -4.40
C GLU A 106 6.38 -8.01 -4.39
N TRP A 107 6.25 -7.20 -3.32
CA TRP A 107 5.23 -6.17 -3.22
C TRP A 107 5.51 -4.95 -4.12
N VAL A 108 6.73 -4.80 -4.61
CA VAL A 108 7.08 -3.80 -5.63
C VAL A 108 6.46 -4.22 -6.96
N ASP A 109 6.64 -5.50 -7.36
CA ASP A 109 6.05 -6.05 -8.58
C ASP A 109 4.51 -6.00 -8.53
N LYS A 110 3.93 -6.37 -7.38
CA LYS A 110 2.47 -6.28 -7.17
C LYS A 110 1.93 -4.85 -7.23
N ALA A 111 2.71 -3.87 -6.78
CA ALA A 111 2.34 -2.46 -6.88
C ALA A 111 2.39 -1.99 -8.33
N LEU A 112 3.42 -2.38 -9.08
CA LEU A 112 3.53 -2.08 -10.50
C LEU A 112 2.35 -2.68 -11.29
N GLU A 113 2.06 -3.95 -11.09
CA GLU A 113 0.93 -4.66 -11.70
C GLU A 113 -0.40 -3.96 -11.39
N TYR A 114 -0.65 -3.66 -10.11
CA TYR A 114 -1.87 -2.98 -9.65
C TYR A 114 -2.07 -1.62 -10.32
N TRP A 115 -1.06 -0.77 -10.33
CA TRP A 115 -1.17 0.57 -10.90
C TRP A 115 -1.21 0.56 -12.42
N THR A 116 -0.57 -0.40 -13.07
CA THR A 116 -0.68 -0.62 -14.52
C THR A 116 -2.13 -0.95 -14.88
N GLU A 117 -2.74 -1.92 -14.18
CA GLU A 117 -4.13 -2.32 -14.40
C GLU A 117 -5.11 -1.17 -14.12
N VAL A 118 -4.88 -0.37 -13.08
CA VAL A 118 -5.69 0.84 -12.79
C VAL A 118 -5.59 1.84 -13.93
N ASN A 119 -4.39 2.10 -14.47
CA ASN A 119 -4.22 3.03 -15.58
C ASN A 119 -4.83 2.52 -16.89
N GLU A 120 -4.76 1.22 -17.16
CA GLU A 120 -5.43 0.62 -18.32
C GLU A 120 -6.95 0.85 -18.26
N ILE A 121 -7.58 0.58 -17.10
CA ILE A 121 -9.00 0.82 -16.89
C ILE A 121 -9.35 2.30 -17.06
N LEU A 122 -8.55 3.21 -16.49
CA LEU A 122 -8.80 4.65 -16.61
C LEU A 122 -8.67 5.14 -18.06
N ASN A 123 -7.72 4.61 -18.82
CA ASN A 123 -7.53 4.95 -20.23
C ASN A 123 -8.70 4.42 -21.11
N ASP A 124 -9.22 3.23 -20.78
CA ASP A 124 -10.35 2.63 -21.50
C ASP A 124 -11.66 3.38 -21.24
N CYS A 125 -11.83 4.01 -20.07
CA CYS A 125 -13.01 4.80 -19.72
C CYS A 125 -13.09 6.16 -20.47
N GLY A 126 -12.01 6.64 -21.09
CA GLY A 126 -11.98 7.91 -21.81
C GLY A 126 -12.07 9.16 -20.91
N GLU A 127 -12.39 10.31 -21.49
CA GLU A 127 -12.41 11.60 -20.76
C GLU A 127 -13.57 11.74 -19.77
N ASP A 128 -14.64 10.97 -19.91
CA ASP A 128 -15.86 11.07 -19.09
C ASP A 128 -16.02 9.86 -18.13
N PHE A 129 -14.94 9.50 -17.45
CA PHE A 129 -14.90 8.37 -16.51
C PHE A 129 -15.80 8.54 -15.28
N THR A 130 -16.38 9.72 -15.04
CA THR A 130 -17.22 9.99 -13.86
C THR A 130 -18.53 9.22 -13.85
N HIS A 131 -19.00 8.75 -15.02
CA HIS A 131 -20.26 8.02 -15.18
C HIS A 131 -20.07 6.52 -15.39
N ASP A 132 -18.92 6.09 -15.91
CA ASP A 132 -18.68 4.73 -16.35
C ASP A 132 -17.83 3.88 -15.38
N LEU A 133 -17.22 4.51 -14.36
CA LEU A 133 -16.49 3.78 -13.31
C LEU A 133 -17.44 3.09 -12.35
N ASP A 134 -17.72 1.83 -12.62
CA ASP A 134 -18.23 0.92 -11.59
C ASP A 134 -17.08 0.64 -10.61
N PRO A 135 -17.19 1.03 -9.34
CA PRO A 135 -16.14 0.80 -8.34
C PRO A 135 -15.71 -0.66 -8.20
N GLY A 136 -16.56 -1.59 -8.61
CA GLY A 136 -16.23 -3.02 -8.63
C GLY A 136 -15.26 -3.42 -9.76
N TRP A 137 -14.87 -2.50 -10.63
CA TRP A 137 -13.93 -2.77 -11.74
C TRP A 137 -12.51 -2.36 -11.41
N ILE A 138 -12.33 -1.50 -10.40
CA ILE A 138 -10.97 -1.10 -10.01
C ILE A 138 -10.35 -2.25 -9.22
N PRO A 139 -9.21 -2.80 -9.67
CA PRO A 139 -8.54 -3.90 -9.00
C PRO A 139 -8.25 -3.59 -7.53
N GLY A 140 -8.56 -4.55 -6.66
CA GLY A 140 -8.33 -4.38 -5.23
C GLY A 140 -9.24 -3.37 -4.51
N VAL A 141 -10.36 -2.95 -5.13
CA VAL A 141 -11.37 -2.12 -4.46
C VAL A 141 -12.70 -2.91 -4.37
N PRO A 142 -13.24 -3.18 -3.15
CA PRO A 142 -12.56 -2.97 -1.86
C PRO A 142 -11.46 -4.02 -1.63
N PHE A 143 -10.42 -3.66 -0.89
CA PHE A 143 -9.40 -4.62 -0.43
C PHE A 143 -9.98 -5.68 0.52
N SER A 144 -11.02 -5.28 1.25
CA SER A 144 -11.72 -6.15 2.19
C SER A 144 -13.17 -5.73 2.33
N ASP A 145 -14.09 -6.68 2.43
CA ASP A 145 -15.54 -6.44 2.53
C ASP A 145 -15.95 -5.47 3.66
N TRP A 146 -15.15 -5.35 4.72
CA TRP A 146 -15.42 -4.43 5.81
C TRP A 146 -15.29 -2.95 5.42
N GLU A 147 -14.49 -2.63 4.41
CA GLU A 147 -14.27 -1.25 3.93
C GLU A 147 -15.56 -0.66 3.38
N CYS A 148 -16.37 -1.48 2.72
CA CYS A 148 -17.68 -1.08 2.21
C CYS A 148 -18.61 -0.54 3.31
N LYS A 149 -18.51 -1.08 4.54
CA LYS A 149 -19.36 -0.67 5.68
C LYS A 149 -19.11 0.77 6.12
N TYR A 150 -17.93 1.30 5.82
CA TYR A 150 -17.52 2.66 6.17
C TYR A 150 -17.44 3.59 4.96
N CYS A 151 -17.73 3.07 3.76
CA CYS A 151 -17.67 3.83 2.53
C CYS A 151 -18.89 4.75 2.39
N GLN A 152 -18.67 6.03 2.20
CA GLN A 152 -19.73 7.01 1.97
C GLN A 152 -20.51 6.76 0.66
N PHE A 153 -19.93 6.03 -0.27
CA PHE A 153 -20.53 5.68 -1.56
C PHE A 153 -21.21 4.29 -1.57
N TYR A 154 -21.29 3.62 -0.42
CA TYR A 154 -21.85 2.26 -0.31
C TYR A 154 -23.25 2.10 -0.93
N SER A 155 -24.11 3.10 -0.75
CA SER A 155 -25.49 3.07 -1.30
C SER A 155 -25.54 3.08 -2.83
N ILE A 156 -24.53 3.68 -3.47
CA ILE A 156 -24.41 3.74 -4.93
C ILE A 156 -23.77 2.45 -5.45
N CYS A 157 -22.68 2.00 -4.82
CA CYS A 157 -21.99 0.77 -5.18
C CYS A 157 -22.80 -0.51 -4.91
N SER A 158 -23.62 -0.55 -3.85
CA SER A 158 -24.32 -1.78 -3.45
C SER A 158 -25.36 -2.24 -4.48
N SER A 159 -25.87 -1.32 -5.30
CA SER A 159 -26.78 -1.67 -6.40
C SER A 159 -26.05 -2.41 -7.54
N THR A 160 -24.81 -2.05 -7.81
CA THR A 160 -23.98 -2.67 -8.84
C THR A 160 -23.30 -3.97 -8.38
N LEU A 161 -22.98 -4.08 -7.09
CA LEU A 161 -22.44 -5.33 -6.52
C LEU A 161 -23.50 -6.42 -6.30
N ALA A 162 -24.76 -6.06 -6.13
CA ALA A 162 -25.85 -7.03 -6.00
C ALA A 162 -26.15 -7.78 -7.29
N ASP A 163 -25.88 -7.17 -8.44
CA ASP A 163 -26.12 -7.78 -9.77
C ASP A 163 -24.98 -8.74 -10.19
N LYS A 164 -23.88 -8.84 -9.41
CA LYS A 164 -22.72 -9.72 -9.68
C LYS A 164 -22.67 -10.98 -8.81
N LYS A 165 -23.68 -11.24 -7.99
CA LYS A 165 -23.86 -12.48 -7.23
C LYS A 165 -24.93 -13.35 -7.88
#